data_bfcf1a5165c5b74ace6d50b7f31939de
#
_entry.id   bfcf1a5165c5b74ace6d50b7f31939de
#
_cell.length_a   1.000
_cell.length_b   1.000
_cell.length_c   1.000
_cell.angle_alpha   90.00
_cell.angle_beta   90.00
_cell.angle_gamma   90.00
#
_symmetry.space_group_name_H-M   'P 1'
#
loop_
_entity.id
_entity.type
_entity.pdbx_description
1 polymer ?
#
loop_
_entity_poly.entity_id
_entity_poly.type
_entity_poly.pdbx_seq_one_letter_code
_entity_poly.pdbx_strand_id
1 'polypeptide(L)'
;DRLYNEFFTLSHSFRVQPGLREVLDNPVVSVKDKLALICTAADGNGESSREFVRFITLVLRNRREGYLQFISLMYLDLYRKLKHIGVGKLITAVPVDKETENRIRSAAAHILHAQMELDTVIDPSIEGGFIFDINDYRLDASIATQLKRVKQQFIDKNRRIV
;
A
#
# COMPACT_ATOMS: atom_id res chain seq x y z
N ASP A 1 -16.33 -5.16 4.20
CA ASP A 1 -15.52 -5.32 2.99
C ASP A 1 -15.76 -4.21 1.94
N ARG A 2 -17.02 -3.85 1.59
CA ARG A 2 -17.31 -2.78 0.62
C ARG A 2 -16.72 -1.43 1.04
N LEU A 3 -16.93 -1.01 2.28
CA LEU A 3 -16.40 0.22 2.83
C LEU A 3 -14.85 0.27 2.79
N TYR A 4 -14.20 -0.88 3.01
CA TYR A 4 -12.76 -0.99 2.90
C TYR A 4 -12.27 -0.71 1.45
N ASN A 5 -12.93 -1.29 0.47
CA ASN A 5 -12.60 -1.07 -0.94
C ASN A 5 -12.81 0.39 -1.36
N GLU A 6 -13.88 1.04 -0.88
CA GLU A 6 -14.15 2.46 -1.14
C GLU A 6 -13.04 3.36 -0.57
N PHE A 7 -12.59 3.12 0.67
CA PHE A 7 -11.46 3.85 1.24
C PHE A 7 -10.13 3.51 0.58
N PHE A 8 -9.94 2.27 0.15
CA PHE A 8 -8.74 1.86 -0.59
C PHE A 8 -8.65 2.59 -1.93
N THR A 9 -9.73 2.58 -2.71
CA THR A 9 -9.80 3.30 -4.00
C THR A 9 -9.61 4.80 -3.80
N LEU A 10 -10.26 5.38 -2.79
CA LEU A 10 -10.10 6.81 -2.47
C LEU A 10 -8.64 7.16 -2.12
N SER A 11 -7.97 6.35 -1.30
CA SER A 11 -6.56 6.56 -0.94
C SER A 11 -5.64 6.48 -2.17
N HIS A 12 -5.94 5.56 -3.09
CA HIS A 12 -5.24 5.44 -4.36
C HIS A 12 -5.48 6.67 -5.25
N SER A 13 -6.72 7.15 -5.32
CA SER A 13 -7.09 8.35 -6.10
C SER A 13 -6.34 9.59 -5.62
N PHE A 14 -6.16 9.78 -4.31
CA PHE A 14 -5.32 10.86 -3.77
C PHE A 14 -3.85 10.77 -4.19
N ARG A 15 -3.33 9.55 -4.38
CA ARG A 15 -1.94 9.32 -4.81
C ARG A 15 -1.75 9.60 -6.29
N VAL A 16 -2.73 9.23 -7.12
CA VAL A 16 -2.66 9.38 -8.58
C VAL A 16 -3.01 10.79 -9.02
N GLN A 17 -3.91 11.46 -8.30
CA GLN A 17 -4.42 12.80 -8.64
C GLN A 17 -4.21 13.79 -7.49
N PRO A 18 -3.03 14.42 -7.40
CA PRO A 18 -2.74 15.43 -6.37
C PRO A 18 -3.72 16.62 -6.35
N GLY A 19 -4.25 16.99 -7.52
CA GLY A 19 -5.26 18.06 -7.66
C GLY A 19 -6.57 17.80 -6.90
N LEU A 20 -6.88 16.54 -6.57
CA LEU A 20 -8.05 16.21 -5.74
C LEU A 20 -8.01 16.92 -4.38
N ARG A 21 -6.83 16.99 -3.77
CA ARG A 21 -6.63 17.69 -2.50
C ARG A 21 -6.86 19.20 -2.63
N GLU A 22 -6.33 19.81 -3.68
CA GLU A 22 -6.49 21.25 -3.93
C GLU A 22 -7.96 21.64 -4.10
N VAL A 23 -8.74 20.82 -4.83
CA VAL A 23 -10.18 21.04 -5.02
C VAL A 23 -10.94 20.90 -3.69
N LEU A 24 -10.58 19.92 -2.86
CA LEU A 24 -11.22 19.72 -1.56
C LEU A 24 -10.91 20.85 -0.57
N ASP A 25 -9.70 21.38 -0.60
CA ASP A 25 -9.29 22.51 0.25
C ASP A 25 -9.88 23.86 -0.22
N ASN A 26 -10.42 23.93 -1.46
CA ASN A 26 -10.98 25.15 -2.01
C ASN A 26 -12.32 25.47 -1.32
N PRO A 27 -12.45 26.65 -0.66
CA PRO A 27 -13.67 27.05 0.02
C PRO A 27 -14.82 27.46 -0.91
N VAL A 28 -14.54 27.73 -2.19
CA VAL A 28 -15.54 28.13 -3.20
C VAL A 28 -16.38 26.93 -3.65
N VAL A 29 -15.82 25.72 -3.60
CA VAL A 29 -16.50 24.49 -4.01
C VAL A 29 -17.58 24.12 -2.98
N SER A 30 -18.82 23.89 -3.44
CA SER A 30 -19.92 23.56 -2.54
C SER A 30 -19.71 22.19 -1.86
N VAL A 31 -20.27 22.02 -0.66
CA VAL A 31 -20.21 20.75 0.07
C VAL A 31 -20.81 19.59 -0.75
N LYS A 32 -21.85 19.86 -1.54
CA LYS A 32 -22.48 18.86 -2.41
C LYS A 32 -21.54 18.41 -3.52
N ASP A 33 -20.83 19.35 -4.15
CA ASP A 33 -19.89 19.05 -5.23
C ASP A 33 -18.66 18.29 -4.69
N LYS A 34 -18.16 18.70 -3.52
CA LYS A 34 -17.11 17.96 -2.81
C LYS A 34 -17.53 16.53 -2.50
N LEU A 35 -18.75 16.33 -2.00
CA LEU A 35 -19.28 14.99 -1.72
C LEU A 35 -19.37 14.15 -2.99
N ALA A 36 -19.94 14.68 -4.06
CA ALA A 36 -20.03 13.97 -5.35
C ALA A 36 -18.66 13.59 -5.89
N LEU A 37 -17.68 14.51 -5.83
CA LEU A 37 -16.31 14.26 -6.25
C LEU A 37 -15.66 13.13 -5.46
N ILE A 38 -15.80 13.11 -4.13
CA ILE A 38 -15.25 12.08 -3.26
C ILE A 38 -15.90 10.71 -3.55
N CYS A 39 -17.22 10.67 -3.72
CA CYS A 39 -17.93 9.43 -4.06
C CYS A 39 -17.47 8.88 -5.42
N THR A 40 -17.32 9.73 -6.42
CA THR A 40 -16.78 9.32 -7.74
C THR A 40 -15.34 8.83 -7.63
N ALA A 41 -14.51 9.48 -6.81
CA ALA A 41 -13.12 9.07 -6.58
C ALA A 41 -13.00 7.73 -5.82
N ALA A 42 -14.01 7.39 -5.01
CA ALA A 42 -14.03 6.15 -4.23
C ALA A 42 -14.56 4.93 -5.00
N ASP A 43 -15.55 5.11 -5.89
CA ASP A 43 -16.27 3.98 -6.52
C ASP A 43 -16.30 4.07 -8.06
N GLY A 44 -15.78 5.15 -8.66
CA GLY A 44 -15.79 5.36 -10.12
C GLY A 44 -17.17 5.61 -10.72
N ASN A 45 -18.21 4.98 -10.19
CA ASN A 45 -19.60 5.09 -10.68
C ASN A 45 -20.49 5.98 -9.81
N GLY A 46 -20.00 6.45 -8.66
CA GLY A 46 -20.75 7.29 -7.74
C GLY A 46 -21.79 6.55 -6.88
N GLU A 47 -21.84 5.22 -6.96
CA GLU A 47 -22.72 4.36 -6.14
C GLU A 47 -22.08 3.96 -4.81
N SER A 48 -21.55 4.92 -4.09
CA SER A 48 -20.91 4.67 -2.80
C SER A 48 -21.90 4.13 -1.76
N SER A 49 -21.38 3.33 -0.82
CA SER A 49 -22.19 2.78 0.26
C SER A 49 -22.79 3.87 1.14
N ARG A 50 -23.95 3.60 1.74
CA ARG A 50 -24.64 4.54 2.61
C ARG A 50 -23.78 4.98 3.80
N GLU A 51 -23.01 4.06 4.34
CA GLU A 51 -22.08 4.28 5.45
C GLU A 51 -20.96 5.22 5.05
N PHE A 52 -20.40 5.03 3.86
CA PHE A 52 -19.36 5.89 3.30
C PHE A 52 -19.87 7.32 3.11
N VAL A 53 -21.01 7.48 2.42
CA VAL A 53 -21.63 8.80 2.17
C VAL A 53 -21.91 9.51 3.49
N ARG A 54 -22.45 8.81 4.48
CA ARG A 54 -22.74 9.37 5.81
C ARG A 54 -21.47 9.85 6.52
N PHE A 55 -20.42 9.05 6.45
CA PHE A 55 -19.12 9.39 7.04
C PHE A 55 -18.50 10.62 6.36
N ILE A 56 -18.44 10.63 5.03
CA ILE A 56 -17.89 11.76 4.26
C ILE A 56 -18.70 13.04 4.52
N THR A 57 -20.02 12.95 4.58
CA THR A 57 -20.88 14.09 4.93
C THR A 57 -20.52 14.65 6.31
N LEU A 58 -20.24 13.79 7.30
CA LEU A 58 -19.81 14.22 8.62
C LEU A 58 -18.47 14.95 8.59
N VAL A 59 -17.50 14.42 7.81
CA VAL A 59 -16.17 15.05 7.63
C VAL A 59 -16.29 16.44 7.01
N LEU A 60 -17.06 16.56 5.92
CA LEU A 60 -17.30 17.82 5.22
C LEU A 60 -18.05 18.83 6.09
N ARG A 61 -19.06 18.39 6.84
CA ARG A 61 -19.81 19.25 7.79
C ARG A 61 -18.90 19.85 8.86
N ASN A 62 -17.90 19.10 9.30
CA ASN A 62 -16.92 19.53 10.29
C ASN A 62 -15.74 20.29 9.67
N ARG A 63 -15.75 20.55 8.35
CA ARG A 63 -14.66 21.22 7.61
C ARG A 63 -13.31 20.54 7.81
N ARG A 64 -13.28 19.19 7.76
CA ARG A 64 -12.09 18.38 7.95
C ARG A 64 -11.67 17.66 6.67
N GLU A 65 -12.09 18.15 5.51
CA GLU A 65 -11.77 17.57 4.20
C GLU A 65 -10.27 17.51 3.92
N GLY A 66 -9.47 18.46 4.39
CA GLY A 66 -8.01 18.45 4.24
C GLY A 66 -7.32 17.25 4.92
N TYR A 67 -7.98 16.63 5.90
CA TYR A 67 -7.47 15.42 6.58
C TYR A 67 -7.99 14.12 5.97
N LEU A 68 -8.82 14.17 4.93
CA LEU A 68 -9.51 13.00 4.40
C LEU A 68 -8.54 11.92 3.89
N GLN A 69 -7.46 12.31 3.25
CA GLN A 69 -6.41 11.37 2.84
C GLN A 69 -5.82 10.61 4.04
N PHE A 70 -5.48 11.34 5.10
CA PHE A 70 -4.91 10.74 6.30
C PHE A 70 -5.94 9.84 7.01
N ILE A 71 -7.18 10.28 7.12
CA ILE A 71 -8.29 9.51 7.69
C ILE A 71 -8.48 8.19 6.91
N SER A 72 -8.42 8.23 5.58
CA SER A 72 -8.54 7.04 4.72
C SER A 72 -7.42 6.05 5.00
N LEU A 73 -6.17 6.50 5.06
CA LEU A 73 -5.02 5.64 5.37
C LEU A 73 -5.12 5.03 6.78
N MET A 74 -5.49 5.82 7.78
CA MET A 74 -5.67 5.32 9.14
C MET A 74 -6.82 4.32 9.27
N TYR A 75 -7.91 4.53 8.53
CA TYR A 75 -9.00 3.56 8.49
C TYR A 75 -8.54 2.22 7.92
N LEU A 76 -7.79 2.24 6.81
CA LEU A 76 -7.24 1.02 6.20
C LEU A 76 -6.31 0.28 7.16
N ASP A 77 -5.42 1.00 7.86
CA ASP A 77 -4.51 0.41 8.84
C ASP A 77 -5.27 -0.24 10.01
N LEU A 78 -6.25 0.46 10.57
CA LEU A 78 -7.09 -0.07 11.65
C LEU A 78 -7.90 -1.30 11.21
N TYR A 79 -8.46 -1.26 10.00
CA TYR A 79 -9.21 -2.39 9.44
C TYR A 79 -8.32 -3.61 9.25
N ARG A 80 -7.11 -3.44 8.69
CA ARG A 80 -6.13 -4.51 8.52
C ARG A 80 -5.73 -5.14 9.86
N LYS A 81 -5.47 -4.31 10.86
CA LYS A 81 -5.18 -4.78 12.23
C LYS A 81 -6.34 -5.58 12.82
N LEU A 82 -7.57 -5.09 12.67
CA LEU A 82 -8.78 -5.76 13.17
C LEU A 82 -9.04 -7.11 12.48
N LYS A 83 -8.79 -7.19 11.18
CA LYS A 83 -9.00 -8.40 10.37
C LYS A 83 -7.78 -9.32 10.30
N HIS A 84 -6.69 -8.97 10.98
CA HIS A 84 -5.41 -9.69 10.92
C HIS A 84 -4.91 -9.86 9.48
N ILE A 85 -5.04 -8.80 8.66
CA ILE A 85 -4.53 -8.78 7.28
C ILE A 85 -3.08 -8.32 7.33
N GLY A 86 -2.15 -9.20 6.91
CA GLY A 86 -0.75 -8.83 6.74
C GLY A 86 -0.55 -8.02 5.47
N VAL A 87 0.23 -6.97 5.55
CA VAL A 87 0.68 -6.21 4.36
C VAL A 87 2.12 -6.58 4.09
N GLY A 88 2.35 -7.18 2.93
CA GLY A 88 3.68 -7.52 2.45
C GLY A 88 4.06 -6.66 1.23
N LYS A 89 5.32 -6.24 1.17
CA LYS A 89 5.90 -5.60 0.01
C LYS A 89 6.90 -6.55 -0.64
N LEU A 90 6.63 -6.91 -1.89
CA LEU A 90 7.53 -7.73 -2.70
C LEU A 90 8.30 -6.84 -3.66
N ILE A 91 9.61 -6.79 -3.52
CA ILE A 91 10.50 -6.04 -4.42
C ILE A 91 11.21 -7.05 -5.30
N THR A 92 11.13 -6.88 -6.62
CA THR A 92 11.75 -7.75 -7.63
C THR A 92 12.52 -6.94 -8.66
N ALA A 93 13.56 -7.54 -9.27
CA ALA A 93 14.32 -6.85 -10.31
C ALA A 93 13.57 -6.72 -11.63
N VAL A 94 12.65 -7.64 -11.90
CA VAL A 94 11.84 -7.72 -13.12
C VAL A 94 10.38 -7.95 -12.77
N PRO A 95 9.45 -7.61 -13.67
CA PRO A 95 8.04 -7.93 -13.46
C PRO A 95 7.84 -9.43 -13.23
N VAL A 96 7.07 -9.76 -12.21
CA VAL A 96 6.71 -11.13 -11.87
C VAL A 96 5.32 -11.44 -12.45
N ASP A 97 5.15 -12.65 -12.98
CA ASP A 97 3.85 -13.11 -13.45
C ASP A 97 2.86 -13.32 -12.29
N LYS A 98 1.58 -13.19 -12.58
CA LYS A 98 0.51 -13.31 -11.58
C LYS A 98 0.49 -14.67 -10.87
N GLU A 99 0.94 -15.72 -11.54
CA GLU A 99 1.00 -17.05 -10.96
C GLU A 99 2.07 -17.13 -9.86
N THR A 100 3.27 -16.62 -10.14
CA THR A 100 4.37 -16.54 -9.17
C THR A 100 4.01 -15.63 -8.00
N GLU A 101 3.39 -14.48 -8.26
CA GLU A 101 2.89 -13.58 -7.19
C GLU A 101 1.89 -14.29 -6.28
N ASN A 102 0.93 -15.04 -6.84
CA ASN A 102 -0.04 -15.80 -6.07
C ASN A 102 0.60 -16.93 -5.26
N ARG A 103 1.61 -17.60 -5.80
CA ARG A 103 2.38 -18.64 -5.08
C ARG A 103 3.12 -18.04 -3.89
N ILE A 104 3.77 -16.88 -4.07
CA ILE A 104 4.46 -16.16 -2.98
C ILE A 104 3.45 -15.72 -1.92
N ARG A 105 2.31 -15.14 -2.34
CA ARG A 105 1.24 -14.74 -1.44
C ARG A 105 0.71 -15.90 -0.61
N SER A 106 0.46 -17.04 -1.24
CA SER A 106 -0.03 -18.24 -0.57
C SER A 106 0.99 -18.79 0.42
N ALA A 107 2.27 -18.83 0.05
CA ALA A 107 3.34 -19.28 0.93
C ALA A 107 3.49 -18.35 2.16
N ALA A 108 3.45 -17.04 1.94
CA ALA A 108 3.52 -16.06 3.02
C ALA A 108 2.30 -16.14 3.95
N ALA A 109 1.09 -16.27 3.40
CA ALA A 109 -0.13 -16.44 4.17
C ALA A 109 -0.11 -17.70 5.03
N HIS A 110 0.43 -18.81 4.51
CA HIS A 110 0.57 -20.06 5.27
C HIS A 110 1.53 -19.93 6.46
N ILE A 111 2.65 -19.23 6.27
CA ILE A 111 3.65 -19.02 7.34
C ILE A 111 3.14 -18.09 8.42
N LEU A 112 2.40 -17.06 8.05
CA LEU A 112 1.94 -15.99 8.96
C LEU A 112 0.53 -16.21 9.51
N HIS A 113 -0.17 -17.26 9.07
CA HIS A 113 -1.56 -17.56 9.45
C HIS A 113 -2.52 -16.36 9.28
N ALA A 114 -2.28 -15.51 8.28
CA ALA A 114 -3.02 -14.28 8.01
C ALA A 114 -3.35 -14.15 6.52
N GLN A 115 -4.44 -13.45 6.22
CA GLN A 115 -4.67 -13.00 4.85
C GLN A 115 -3.59 -11.99 4.47
N MET A 116 -3.05 -12.09 3.24
CA MET A 116 -1.95 -11.25 2.79
C MET A 116 -2.36 -10.35 1.64
N GLU A 117 -2.15 -9.06 1.81
CA GLU A 117 -2.11 -8.09 0.72
C GLU A 117 -0.65 -7.90 0.30
N LEU A 118 -0.35 -8.12 -0.99
CA LEU A 118 0.99 -7.91 -1.56
C LEU A 118 0.99 -6.66 -2.42
N ASP A 119 1.91 -5.76 -2.10
CA ASP A 119 2.29 -4.63 -2.96
C ASP A 119 3.60 -4.99 -3.68
N THR A 120 3.55 -5.11 -5.01
CA THR A 120 4.72 -5.50 -5.81
C THR A 120 5.38 -4.26 -6.39
N VAL A 121 6.67 -4.11 -6.12
CA VAL A 121 7.49 -3.01 -6.63
C VAL A 121 8.65 -3.57 -7.43
N ILE A 122 8.91 -2.97 -8.59
CA ILE A 122 10.03 -3.34 -9.45
C ILE A 122 11.20 -2.40 -9.14
N ASP A 123 12.32 -2.98 -8.71
CA ASP A 123 13.55 -2.26 -8.46
C ASP A 123 14.75 -3.01 -9.10
N PRO A 124 15.20 -2.56 -10.27
CA PRO A 124 16.32 -3.20 -10.97
C PRO A 124 17.65 -3.18 -10.20
N SER A 125 17.79 -2.30 -9.20
CA SER A 125 19.03 -2.17 -8.42
C SER A 125 19.37 -3.39 -7.57
N ILE A 126 18.40 -4.28 -7.33
CA ILE A 126 18.64 -5.54 -6.62
C ILE A 126 19.32 -6.60 -7.48
N GLU A 127 19.53 -6.35 -8.80
CA GLU A 127 20.19 -7.18 -9.80
C GLU A 127 19.49 -8.52 -10.08
N GLY A 128 18.62 -9.00 -9.20
CA GLY A 128 17.86 -10.25 -9.29
C GLY A 128 17.48 -10.78 -7.92
N GLY A 129 16.72 -11.87 -7.92
CA GLY A 129 16.11 -12.38 -6.70
C GLY A 129 14.92 -11.53 -6.26
N PHE A 130 14.67 -11.47 -4.95
CA PHE A 130 13.58 -10.70 -4.38
C PHE A 130 13.91 -10.21 -2.97
N ILE A 131 13.23 -9.14 -2.57
CA ILE A 131 13.17 -8.67 -1.19
C ILE A 131 11.71 -8.70 -0.76
N PHE A 132 11.44 -9.28 0.39
CA PHE A 132 10.11 -9.40 0.94
C PHE A 132 10.03 -8.73 2.30
N ASP A 133 9.28 -7.64 2.38
CA ASP A 133 9.05 -6.88 3.60
C ASP A 133 7.66 -7.22 4.12
N ILE A 134 7.55 -7.70 5.36
CA ILE A 134 6.28 -7.98 6.02
C ILE A 134 6.32 -7.37 7.41
N ASN A 135 5.46 -6.39 7.66
CA ASN A 135 5.47 -5.66 8.93
C ASN A 135 6.88 -5.16 9.27
N ASP A 136 7.48 -5.68 10.35
CA ASP A 136 8.82 -5.34 10.82
C ASP A 136 9.90 -6.34 10.36
N TYR A 137 9.53 -7.36 9.57
CA TYR A 137 10.45 -8.38 9.09
C TYR A 137 10.81 -8.14 7.63
N ARG A 138 12.12 -8.19 7.36
CA ARG A 138 12.68 -8.10 6.01
C ARG A 138 13.44 -9.36 5.65
N LEU A 139 12.99 -10.04 4.60
CA LEU A 139 13.70 -11.14 3.96
C LEU A 139 14.36 -10.64 2.67
N ASP A 140 15.68 -10.50 2.69
CA ASP A 140 16.46 -10.08 1.53
C ASP A 140 17.17 -11.27 0.90
N ALA A 141 16.64 -11.73 -0.22
CA ALA A 141 17.19 -12.78 -1.07
C ALA A 141 17.69 -12.22 -2.42
N SER A 142 18.06 -10.93 -2.46
CA SER A 142 18.58 -10.29 -3.68
C SER A 142 19.99 -10.76 -4.02
N ILE A 143 20.30 -10.82 -5.31
CA ILE A 143 21.64 -11.16 -5.82
C ILE A 143 22.65 -10.08 -5.38
N ALA A 144 22.28 -8.81 -5.41
CA ALA A 144 23.12 -7.72 -4.96
C ALA A 144 23.62 -7.93 -3.51
N THR A 145 22.73 -8.31 -2.60
CA THR A 145 23.10 -8.59 -1.18
C THR A 145 23.94 -9.85 -1.07
N GLN A 146 23.65 -10.90 -1.82
CA GLN A 146 24.46 -12.13 -1.84
C GLN A 146 25.88 -11.86 -2.33
N LEU A 147 26.05 -11.12 -3.42
CA LEU A 147 27.37 -10.72 -3.94
C LEU A 147 28.14 -9.87 -2.92
N LYS A 148 27.47 -8.94 -2.24
CA LYS A 148 28.07 -8.12 -1.20
C LYS A 148 28.58 -8.98 -0.02
N ARG A 149 27.82 -9.98 0.39
CA ARG A 149 28.23 -10.95 1.45
C ARG A 149 29.44 -11.77 1.02
N VAL A 150 29.43 -12.31 -0.20
CA VAL A 150 30.56 -13.09 -0.75
C VAL A 150 31.81 -12.21 -0.83
N LYS A 151 31.72 -11.00 -1.36
CA LYS A 151 32.81 -10.04 -1.42
C LYS A 151 33.41 -9.78 -0.02
N GLN A 152 32.55 -9.57 0.97
CA GLN A 152 32.99 -9.35 2.35
C GLN A 152 33.74 -10.57 2.92
N GLN A 153 33.23 -11.78 2.67
CA GLN A 153 33.89 -13.02 3.12
C GLN A 153 35.28 -13.20 2.49
N PHE A 154 35.46 -12.82 1.22
CA PHE A 154 36.78 -12.84 0.57
C PHE A 154 37.75 -11.83 1.21
N ILE A 155 37.30 -10.61 1.51
CA ILE A 155 38.11 -9.59 2.15
C ILE A 155 38.53 -10.06 3.56
N ASP A 156 37.62 -10.62 4.33
CA ASP A 156 37.87 -11.07 5.69
C ASP A 156 38.81 -12.30 5.73
N LYS A 157 38.69 -13.22 4.77
CA LYS A 157 39.65 -14.31 4.61
C LYS A 157 41.06 -13.81 4.29
N ASN A 158 41.20 -12.89 3.35
CA ASN A 158 42.51 -12.36 2.97
C ASN A 158 43.17 -11.54 4.09
N ARG A 159 42.42 -10.88 4.95
CA ARG A 159 42.97 -10.17 6.13
C ARG A 159 43.49 -11.12 7.24
N ARG A 160 43.06 -12.36 7.27
CA ARG A 160 43.53 -13.37 8.26
C ARG A 160 44.81 -14.13 7.82
N ILE A 161 45.27 -13.89 6.61
CA ILE A 161 46.44 -14.60 6.01
C ILE A 161 47.71 -13.71 6.09
N VAL A 162 47.58 -12.48 6.59
CA VAL A 162 48.68 -11.54 6.86
C VAL A 162 48.83 -11.41 8.42
#